data_27f61d8a0f4f24a829c2c58e3233ba27
#
_entry.id   27f61d8a0f4f24a829c2c58e3233ba27
#
_cell.length_a   1.000
_cell.length_b   1.000
_cell.length_c   1.000
_cell.angle_alpha   90.00
_cell.angle_beta   90.00
_cell.angle_gamma   90.00
#
_symmetry.space_group_name_H-M   'P 1'
#
loop_
_entity.id
_entity.type
_entity.pdbx_description
1 polymer ?
#
loop_
_entity_poly.entity_id
_entity_poly.type
_entity_poly.pdbx_seq_one_letter_code
_entity_poly.pdbx_strand_id
1 'polypeptide(L)'
;MKVRNLTTIAMLTALTCALSLTFIIPVPQTKGFVTLCEAGIYISALLFGPSAGAFVGGMSGGIIDFLSGYPEWAFFSIVIHGVQGWIVGRMSHRPLAAVIVGSLIMIAGYAAATVLLFGLGAGIASIPSNFIQTVFGSIVALPLTHALRRTKKFSSNER
;
A
#
# COMPACT_ATOMS: atom_id res chain seq x y z
N MET A 1 0.96 17.83 -13.15
CA MET A 1 2.08 16.93 -12.82
C MET A 1 3.08 16.94 -13.96
N LYS A 2 4.40 17.04 -13.68
CA LYS A 2 5.41 16.96 -14.78
C LYS A 2 5.45 15.52 -15.30
N VAL A 3 5.67 15.32 -16.62
CA VAL A 3 5.72 14.00 -17.29
C VAL A 3 6.67 13.04 -16.57
N ARG A 4 7.83 13.52 -16.14
CA ARG A 4 8.81 12.74 -15.37
C ARG A 4 8.23 12.14 -14.08
N ASN A 5 7.36 12.87 -13.39
CA ASN A 5 6.71 12.37 -12.17
C ASN A 5 5.68 11.28 -12.49
N LEU A 6 4.96 11.40 -13.61
CA LEU A 6 4.00 10.39 -14.06
C LEU A 6 4.70 9.08 -14.42
N THR A 7 5.81 9.14 -15.16
CA THR A 7 6.60 7.96 -15.51
C THR A 7 7.13 7.26 -14.25
N THR A 8 7.66 8.02 -13.28
CA THR A 8 8.15 7.44 -12.02
C THR A 8 7.02 6.74 -11.24
N ILE A 9 5.85 7.36 -11.15
CA ILE A 9 4.69 6.76 -10.48
C ILE A 9 4.24 5.49 -11.20
N ALA A 10 4.18 5.50 -12.53
CA ALA A 10 3.83 4.32 -13.32
C ALA A 10 4.82 3.16 -13.12
N MET A 11 6.11 3.46 -13.11
CA MET A 11 7.17 2.47 -12.85
C MET A 11 7.08 1.90 -11.43
N LEU A 12 6.83 2.74 -10.43
CA LEU A 12 6.65 2.30 -9.04
C LEU A 12 5.40 1.43 -8.89
N THR A 13 4.31 1.79 -9.56
CA THR A 13 3.08 0.97 -9.59
C THR A 13 3.37 -0.40 -10.20
N ALA A 14 4.01 -0.42 -11.39
CA ALA A 14 4.36 -1.67 -12.07
C ALA A 14 5.28 -2.56 -11.21
N LEU A 15 6.30 -1.98 -10.57
CA LEU A 15 7.21 -2.70 -9.68
C LEU A 15 6.47 -3.24 -8.44
N THR A 16 5.58 -2.43 -7.84
CA THR A 16 4.75 -2.85 -6.71
C THR A 16 3.86 -4.02 -7.09
N CYS A 17 3.18 -3.96 -8.25
CA CYS A 17 2.37 -5.06 -8.75
C CYS A 17 3.21 -6.32 -9.00
N ALA A 18 4.34 -6.20 -9.69
CA ALA A 18 5.21 -7.34 -10.01
C ALA A 18 5.71 -8.06 -8.74
N LEU A 19 6.21 -7.31 -7.77
CA LEU A 19 6.67 -7.86 -6.49
C LEU A 19 5.51 -8.49 -5.71
N SER A 20 4.36 -7.85 -5.67
CA SER A 20 3.18 -8.35 -4.95
C SER A 20 2.65 -9.64 -5.57
N LEU A 21 2.57 -9.71 -6.89
CA LEU A 21 2.10 -10.91 -7.61
C LEU A 21 3.09 -12.08 -7.52
N THR A 22 4.38 -11.79 -7.28
CA THR A 22 5.39 -12.85 -7.05
C THR A 22 5.26 -13.47 -5.65
N PHE A 23 4.82 -12.68 -4.67
CA PHE A 23 4.69 -13.10 -3.26
C PHE A 23 3.25 -12.94 -2.78
N ILE A 24 2.39 -13.86 -3.21
CA ILE A 24 0.99 -13.94 -2.77
C ILE A 24 0.83 -15.09 -1.79
N ILE A 25 0.30 -14.79 -0.61
CA ILE A 25 -0.08 -15.78 0.41
C ILE A 25 -1.60 -15.75 0.56
N PRO A 26 -2.35 -16.74 0.02
CA PRO A 26 -3.80 -16.78 0.14
C PRO A 26 -4.26 -16.88 1.59
N VAL A 27 -5.36 -16.19 1.92
CA VAL A 27 -6.05 -16.25 3.21
C VAL A 27 -7.48 -16.72 2.96
N PRO A 28 -7.74 -18.04 2.93
CA PRO A 28 -9.02 -18.62 2.52
C PRO A 28 -10.22 -18.12 3.33
N GLN A 29 -10.01 -17.81 4.63
CA GLN A 29 -11.06 -17.37 5.55
C GLN A 29 -11.69 -16.04 5.15
N THR A 30 -10.96 -15.19 4.44
CA THR A 30 -11.40 -13.85 4.02
C THR A 30 -11.58 -13.72 2.52
N LYS A 31 -11.34 -14.81 1.76
CA LYS A 31 -11.25 -14.78 0.29
C LYS A 31 -10.33 -13.66 -0.20
N GLY A 32 -9.21 -13.46 0.49
CA GLY A 32 -8.19 -12.46 0.21
C GLY A 32 -6.80 -13.08 0.25
N PHE A 33 -5.79 -12.24 0.28
CA PHE A 33 -4.38 -12.65 0.28
C PHE A 33 -3.51 -11.59 0.98
N VAL A 34 -2.31 -11.99 1.38
CA VAL A 34 -1.24 -11.13 1.90
C VAL A 34 -0.18 -10.96 0.82
N THR A 35 0.29 -9.73 0.61
CA THR A 35 1.31 -9.40 -0.40
C THR A 35 2.34 -8.39 0.13
N LEU A 36 3.29 -8.01 -0.74
CA LEU A 36 4.25 -6.93 -0.48
C LEU A 36 3.76 -5.55 -0.94
N CYS A 37 2.47 -5.39 -1.24
CA CYS A 37 1.91 -4.15 -1.76
C CYS A 37 2.21 -2.94 -0.87
N GLU A 38 2.09 -3.09 0.45
CA GLU A 38 2.37 -2.03 1.43
C GLU A 38 3.78 -1.49 1.33
N ALA A 39 4.77 -2.34 1.05
CA ALA A 39 6.15 -1.87 0.89
C ALA A 39 6.26 -0.84 -0.25
N GLY A 40 5.66 -1.13 -1.41
CA GLY A 40 5.63 -0.22 -2.54
C GLY A 40 4.85 1.07 -2.26
N ILE A 41 3.69 0.95 -1.60
CA ILE A 41 2.86 2.10 -1.20
C ILE A 41 3.64 3.02 -0.25
N TYR A 42 4.20 2.46 0.82
CA TYR A 42 4.93 3.25 1.83
C TYR A 42 6.18 3.91 1.27
N ILE A 43 6.99 3.19 0.47
CA ILE A 43 8.17 3.75 -0.19
C ILE A 43 7.76 4.92 -1.10
N SER A 44 6.75 4.72 -1.94
CA SER A 44 6.27 5.73 -2.86
C SER A 44 5.74 6.97 -2.14
N ALA A 45 4.93 6.76 -1.09
CA ALA A 45 4.35 7.82 -0.28
C ALA A 45 5.42 8.62 0.48
N LEU A 46 6.35 7.92 1.14
CA LEU A 46 7.39 8.54 1.96
C LEU A 46 8.43 9.30 1.12
N LEU A 47 8.75 8.85 -0.09
CA LEU A 47 9.78 9.47 -0.96
C LEU A 47 9.21 10.52 -1.91
N PHE A 48 7.98 10.34 -2.41
CA PHE A 48 7.41 11.18 -3.47
C PHE A 48 6.14 11.91 -3.05
N GLY A 49 5.71 11.72 -1.79
CA GLY A 49 4.59 12.46 -1.19
C GLY A 49 3.20 11.89 -1.45
N PRO A 50 2.14 12.64 -1.05
CA PRO A 50 0.78 12.11 -0.94
C PRO A 50 0.17 11.69 -2.29
N SER A 51 0.40 12.46 -3.35
CA SER A 51 -0.15 12.11 -4.67
C SER A 51 0.45 10.82 -5.21
N ALA A 52 1.78 10.63 -5.05
CA ALA A 52 2.44 9.40 -5.48
C ALA A 52 1.95 8.20 -4.67
N GLY A 53 1.88 8.34 -3.34
CA GLY A 53 1.34 7.29 -2.46
C GLY A 53 -0.08 6.89 -2.81
N ALA A 54 -0.96 7.86 -3.06
CA ALA A 54 -2.34 7.62 -3.45
C ALA A 54 -2.46 6.87 -4.79
N PHE A 55 -1.71 7.31 -5.81
CA PHE A 55 -1.75 6.67 -7.13
C PHE A 55 -1.13 5.27 -7.10
N VAL A 56 0.05 5.12 -6.53
CA VAL A 56 0.69 3.80 -6.44
C VAL A 56 -0.19 2.86 -5.62
N GLY A 57 -0.71 3.30 -4.46
CA GLY A 57 -1.57 2.49 -3.61
C GLY A 57 -2.85 2.07 -4.32
N GLY A 58 -3.63 3.02 -4.79
CA GLY A 58 -4.90 2.74 -5.44
C GLY A 58 -4.74 1.88 -6.70
N MET A 59 -3.84 2.27 -7.59
CA MET A 59 -3.65 1.54 -8.85
C MET A 59 -3.08 0.13 -8.62
N SER A 60 -2.05 -0.02 -7.77
CA SER A 60 -1.50 -1.35 -7.52
C SER A 60 -2.49 -2.25 -6.80
N GLY A 61 -3.22 -1.76 -5.79
CA GLY A 61 -4.25 -2.54 -5.11
C GLY A 61 -5.31 -3.09 -6.07
N GLY A 62 -5.90 -2.22 -6.88
CA GLY A 62 -6.90 -2.64 -7.86
C GLY A 62 -6.37 -3.61 -8.92
N ILE A 63 -5.16 -3.34 -9.46
CA ILE A 63 -4.54 -4.21 -10.48
C ILE A 63 -4.22 -5.59 -9.91
N ILE A 64 -3.66 -5.65 -8.68
CA ILE A 64 -3.30 -6.90 -8.02
C ILE A 64 -4.56 -7.76 -7.82
N ASP A 65 -5.65 -7.19 -7.31
CA ASP A 65 -6.90 -7.92 -7.12
C ASP A 65 -7.46 -8.48 -8.43
N PHE A 66 -7.48 -7.65 -9.47
CA PHE A 66 -7.95 -8.08 -10.79
C PHE A 66 -7.14 -9.25 -11.35
N LEU A 67 -5.80 -9.15 -11.30
CA LEU A 67 -4.90 -10.17 -11.83
C LEU A 67 -4.84 -11.41 -10.95
N SER A 68 -5.15 -11.28 -9.66
CA SER A 68 -5.18 -12.41 -8.71
C SER A 68 -6.52 -13.18 -8.73
N GLY A 69 -7.51 -12.72 -9.52
CA GLY A 69 -8.81 -13.38 -9.65
C GLY A 69 -9.83 -12.99 -8.56
N TYR A 70 -9.64 -11.82 -7.92
CA TYR A 70 -10.54 -11.27 -6.90
C TYR A 70 -11.07 -9.88 -7.29
N PRO A 71 -11.73 -9.75 -8.47
CA PRO A 71 -12.16 -8.44 -8.98
C PRO A 71 -13.17 -7.72 -8.07
N GLU A 72 -13.92 -8.46 -7.23
CA GLU A 72 -14.82 -7.91 -6.24
C GLU A 72 -14.11 -7.03 -5.18
N TRP A 73 -12.84 -7.27 -4.94
CA TRP A 73 -12.02 -6.48 -4.03
C TRP A 73 -11.44 -5.22 -4.66
N ALA A 74 -11.30 -5.18 -5.99
CA ALA A 74 -10.55 -4.14 -6.68
C ALA A 74 -11.02 -2.72 -6.34
N PHE A 75 -12.33 -2.49 -6.24
CA PHE A 75 -12.87 -1.18 -5.86
C PHE A 75 -12.47 -0.79 -4.42
N PHE A 76 -12.60 -1.71 -3.48
CA PHE A 76 -12.24 -1.48 -2.09
C PHE A 76 -10.74 -1.22 -1.96
N SER A 77 -9.92 -2.00 -2.64
CA SER A 77 -8.46 -1.86 -2.62
C SER A 77 -7.99 -0.54 -3.23
N ILE A 78 -8.61 -0.07 -4.33
CA ILE A 78 -8.33 1.26 -4.89
C ILE A 78 -8.54 2.35 -3.84
N VAL A 79 -9.67 2.31 -3.15
CA VAL A 79 -10.02 3.34 -2.15
C VAL A 79 -9.14 3.22 -0.92
N ILE A 80 -9.04 2.03 -0.34
CA ILE A 80 -8.32 1.80 0.94
C ILE A 80 -6.84 2.11 0.78
N HIS A 81 -6.17 1.53 -0.21
CA HIS A 81 -4.74 1.76 -0.45
C HIS A 81 -4.47 3.17 -1.00
N GLY A 82 -5.40 3.76 -1.74
CA GLY A 82 -5.31 5.15 -2.17
C GLY A 82 -5.29 6.12 -0.98
N VAL A 83 -6.24 5.97 -0.06
CA VAL A 83 -6.31 6.77 1.18
C VAL A 83 -5.12 6.51 2.08
N GLN A 84 -4.74 5.24 2.27
CA GLN A 84 -3.56 4.84 3.03
C GLN A 84 -2.30 5.55 2.50
N GLY A 85 -2.02 5.43 1.22
CA GLY A 85 -0.84 6.04 0.60
C GLY A 85 -0.86 7.57 0.65
N TRP A 86 -2.04 8.18 0.49
CA TRP A 86 -2.18 9.62 0.63
C TRP A 86 -1.84 10.12 2.03
N ILE A 87 -2.37 9.48 3.07
CA ILE A 87 -2.12 9.84 4.48
C ILE A 87 -0.65 9.63 4.82
N VAL A 88 -0.06 8.49 4.44
CA VAL A 88 1.38 8.22 4.68
C VAL A 88 2.24 9.30 4.03
N GLY A 89 1.92 9.71 2.81
CA GLY A 89 2.64 10.77 2.11
C GLY A 89 2.49 12.15 2.76
N ARG A 90 1.32 12.47 3.31
CA ARG A 90 1.08 13.72 4.08
C ARG A 90 1.90 13.77 5.37
N MET A 91 2.14 12.62 5.97
CA MET A 91 2.88 12.49 7.23
C MET A 91 4.35 12.09 7.01
N SER A 92 4.90 12.21 5.79
CA SER A 92 6.24 11.73 5.40
C SER A 92 7.40 12.31 6.22
N HIS A 93 7.19 13.45 6.91
CA HIS A 93 8.12 14.05 7.85
C HIS A 93 8.27 13.23 9.16
N ARG A 94 7.31 12.36 9.49
CA ARG A 94 7.33 11.44 10.64
C ARG A 94 7.09 10.01 10.16
N PRO A 95 8.06 9.37 9.50
CA PRO A 95 7.85 8.14 8.74
C PRO A 95 7.27 6.99 9.57
N LEU A 96 7.71 6.79 10.81
CA LEU A 96 7.17 5.75 11.68
C LEU A 96 5.70 6.00 12.03
N ALA A 97 5.35 7.22 12.44
CA ALA A 97 3.97 7.57 12.74
C ALA A 97 3.08 7.49 11.48
N ALA A 98 3.61 7.91 10.32
CA ALA A 98 2.91 7.83 9.04
C ALA A 98 2.51 6.39 8.70
N VAL A 99 3.46 5.47 8.82
CA VAL A 99 3.25 4.06 8.53
C VAL A 99 2.26 3.43 9.52
N ILE A 100 2.36 3.74 10.82
CA ILE A 100 1.40 3.26 11.82
C ILE A 100 -0.02 3.73 11.48
N VAL A 101 -0.21 5.01 11.20
CA VAL A 101 -1.54 5.55 10.84
C VAL A 101 -2.04 4.93 9.54
N GLY A 102 -1.19 4.81 8.52
CA GLY A 102 -1.53 4.13 7.27
C GLY A 102 -1.93 2.67 7.47
N SER A 103 -1.23 1.95 8.33
CA SER A 103 -1.56 0.56 8.70
C SER A 103 -2.94 0.46 9.34
N LEU A 104 -3.25 1.35 10.28
CA LEU A 104 -4.57 1.37 10.94
C LEU A 104 -5.69 1.64 9.94
N ILE A 105 -5.49 2.57 9.01
CA ILE A 105 -6.46 2.86 7.94
C ILE A 105 -6.72 1.63 7.07
N MET A 106 -5.64 0.95 6.66
CA MET A 106 -5.74 -0.25 5.82
C MET A 106 -6.46 -1.38 6.56
N ILE A 107 -6.06 -1.70 7.80
CA ILE A 107 -6.67 -2.76 8.60
C ILE A 107 -8.16 -2.48 8.84
N ALA A 108 -8.51 -1.25 9.25
CA ALA A 108 -9.90 -0.86 9.49
C ALA A 108 -10.73 -0.87 8.20
N GLY A 109 -10.15 -0.38 7.09
CA GLY A 109 -10.80 -0.35 5.79
C GLY A 109 -11.14 -1.74 5.28
N TYR A 110 -10.18 -2.66 5.30
CA TYR A 110 -10.43 -4.06 4.89
C TYR A 110 -11.33 -4.81 5.85
N ALA A 111 -11.23 -4.58 7.17
CA ALA A 111 -12.16 -5.16 8.12
C ALA A 111 -13.61 -4.71 7.82
N ALA A 112 -13.82 -3.41 7.59
CA ALA A 112 -15.14 -2.87 7.23
C ALA A 112 -15.65 -3.43 5.89
N ALA A 113 -14.81 -3.47 4.85
CA ALA A 113 -15.16 -4.04 3.55
C ALA A 113 -15.51 -5.53 3.67
N THR A 114 -14.75 -6.29 4.46
CA THR A 114 -15.00 -7.71 4.69
C THR A 114 -16.31 -7.93 5.45
N VAL A 115 -16.63 -7.06 6.42
CA VAL A 115 -17.94 -7.09 7.10
C VAL A 115 -19.09 -6.90 6.10
N LEU A 116 -18.93 -5.94 5.19
CA LEU A 116 -19.96 -5.65 4.18
C LEU A 116 -20.16 -6.81 3.19
N LEU A 117 -19.08 -7.47 2.79
CA LEU A 117 -19.15 -8.54 1.79
C LEU A 117 -19.48 -9.90 2.39
N PHE A 118 -18.99 -10.23 3.59
CA PHE A 118 -18.99 -11.58 4.14
C PHE A 118 -19.46 -11.67 5.60
N GLY A 119 -19.86 -10.55 6.20
CA GLY A 119 -20.40 -10.49 7.57
C GLY A 119 -19.32 -10.29 8.64
N LEU A 120 -19.80 -10.04 9.87
CA LEU A 120 -18.98 -9.60 11.03
C LEU A 120 -17.85 -10.60 11.38
N GLY A 121 -18.13 -11.90 11.36
CA GLY A 121 -17.15 -12.93 11.69
C GLY A 121 -15.96 -12.90 10.73
N ALA A 122 -16.19 -12.76 9.42
CA ALA A 122 -15.16 -12.66 8.42
C ALA A 122 -14.35 -11.35 8.57
N GLY A 123 -15.02 -10.23 8.89
CA GLY A 123 -14.35 -8.95 9.13
C GLY A 123 -13.36 -9.02 10.29
N ILE A 124 -13.75 -9.62 11.40
CA ILE A 124 -12.85 -9.83 12.56
C ILE A 124 -11.69 -10.76 12.16
N ALA A 125 -11.96 -11.85 11.44
CA ALA A 125 -10.96 -12.80 10.99
C ALA A 125 -9.95 -12.21 9.99
N SER A 126 -10.28 -11.09 9.31
CA SER A 126 -9.37 -10.41 8.39
C SER A 126 -8.29 -9.57 9.09
N ILE A 127 -8.50 -9.15 10.34
CA ILE A 127 -7.61 -8.24 11.05
C ILE A 127 -6.19 -8.80 11.19
N PRO A 128 -5.96 -10.05 11.64
CA PRO A 128 -4.60 -10.56 11.81
C PRO A 128 -3.80 -10.63 10.51
N SER A 129 -4.42 -11.05 9.40
CA SER A 129 -3.73 -11.14 8.11
C SER A 129 -3.34 -9.74 7.59
N ASN A 130 -4.24 -8.77 7.67
CA ASN A 130 -3.97 -7.39 7.30
C ASN A 130 -2.91 -6.74 8.20
N PHE A 131 -2.91 -7.04 9.51
CA PHE A 131 -1.87 -6.61 10.43
C PHE A 131 -0.50 -7.16 10.03
N ILE A 132 -0.40 -8.46 9.76
CA ILE A 132 0.85 -9.08 9.29
C ILE A 132 1.33 -8.41 8.01
N GLN A 133 0.45 -8.18 7.04
CA GLN A 133 0.78 -7.54 5.77
C GLN A 133 1.38 -6.13 5.98
N THR A 134 0.76 -5.30 6.81
CA THR A 134 1.28 -3.95 7.08
C THR A 134 2.61 -3.97 7.84
N VAL A 135 2.81 -4.91 8.76
CA VAL A 135 4.08 -5.09 9.48
C VAL A 135 5.20 -5.46 8.51
N PHE A 136 4.98 -6.45 7.63
CA PHE A 136 5.97 -6.82 6.61
C PHE A 136 6.29 -5.66 5.68
N GLY A 137 5.28 -4.95 5.17
CA GLY A 137 5.48 -3.77 4.35
C GLY A 137 6.29 -2.68 5.07
N SER A 138 6.06 -2.48 6.36
CA SER A 138 6.77 -1.52 7.20
C SER A 138 8.24 -1.88 7.40
N ILE A 139 8.52 -3.17 7.68
CA ILE A 139 9.88 -3.69 7.87
C ILE A 139 10.72 -3.50 6.61
N VAL A 140 10.13 -3.64 5.43
CA VAL A 140 10.80 -3.41 4.15
C VAL A 140 10.91 -1.91 3.84
N ALA A 141 9.82 -1.18 3.99
CA ALA A 141 9.74 0.22 3.53
C ALA A 141 10.59 1.19 4.35
N LEU A 142 10.58 1.07 5.68
CA LEU A 142 11.26 2.05 6.54
C LEU A 142 12.77 2.06 6.36
N PRO A 143 13.50 0.91 6.41
CA PRO A 143 14.94 0.89 6.18
C PRO A 143 15.31 1.33 4.77
N LEU A 144 14.58 0.85 3.76
CA LEU A 144 14.86 1.20 2.36
C LEU A 144 14.64 2.68 2.09
N THR A 145 13.55 3.25 2.60
CA THR A 145 13.29 4.69 2.49
C THR A 145 14.38 5.50 3.19
N HIS A 146 14.85 5.06 4.36
CA HIS A 146 15.93 5.73 5.09
C HIS A 146 17.24 5.69 4.30
N ALA A 147 17.61 4.54 3.73
CA ALA A 147 18.79 4.37 2.90
C ALA A 147 18.73 5.27 1.64
N LEU A 148 17.59 5.25 0.93
CA LEU A 148 17.39 6.05 -0.28
C LEU A 148 17.41 7.57 -0.02
N ARG A 149 16.89 8.05 1.10
CA ARG A 149 16.95 9.47 1.48
C ARG A 149 18.39 9.95 1.72
N ARG A 150 19.28 9.07 2.15
CA ARG A 150 20.72 9.39 2.34
C ARG A 150 21.47 9.54 1.02
N THR A 151 20.99 8.97 -0.06
CA THR A 151 21.63 9.15 -1.36
C THR A 151 21.30 10.54 -1.90
N LYS A 152 22.35 11.33 -2.25
CA LYS A 152 22.26 12.74 -2.73
C LYS A 152 21.25 12.95 -3.88
N LYS A 153 20.86 11.90 -4.57
CA LYS A 153 19.94 11.93 -5.69
C LYS A 153 18.49 12.24 -5.31
N PHE A 154 18.08 11.97 -4.08
CA PHE A 154 16.74 12.25 -3.57
C PHE A 154 16.64 13.59 -2.83
N SER A 155 17.74 14.08 -2.26
CA SER A 155 17.79 15.37 -1.54
C SER A 155 17.63 16.60 -2.46
N SER A 156 17.87 16.47 -3.76
CA SER A 156 17.77 17.61 -4.70
C SER A 156 16.38 17.81 -5.32
N ASN A 157 15.42 16.97 -5.03
CA ASN A 157 14.08 17.01 -5.62
C ASN A 157 13.00 17.60 -4.68
N GLU A 158 13.38 18.02 -3.49
CA GLU A 158 12.48 18.63 -2.49
C GLU A 158 12.48 20.18 -2.50
N ARG A 159 13.08 20.80 -3.54
CA ARG A 159 13.06 22.27 -3.72
C ARG A 159 12.24 22.68 -4.93
#